data_00261e34f4727c2945c96bdae79e6498
#
_entry.id   00261e34f4727c2945c96bdae79e6498
#
_cell.length_a   1.000
_cell.length_b   1.000
_cell.length_c   1.000
_cell.angle_alpha   90.00
_cell.angle_beta   90.00
_cell.angle_gamma   90.00
#
_symmetry.space_group_name_H-M   'P 1'
#
loop_
_entity.id
_entity.type
_entity.pdbx_description
1 polymer ?
#
loop_
_entity_poly.entity_id
_entity_poly.type
_entity_poly.pdbx_seq_one_letter_code
_entity_poly.pdbx_strand_id
1 'polypeptide(L)'
;MGKKSTNRKGICYLVGAGPGDPGLLTIRAKECLEKADIVVYDYLCNAEILNYAPSGSEKIYAGKKAADHAIPQDELNDLLVKLSLEGKTVVRLKGGDPYVFGRGGEEAQELNKAEIPFEIVPGISSSIAGPAYAGIPVTHRDCCSQLTIFTGHEDPNKNESVIDYSKIGKYDGTKVMLMGVGQLEKVTSEMISGGAAKDTPVALIRWATTGRQETLVGEIGNISQKVNKVGFKAPAVAVFGEVVNLRDQLNWFEGRSLYAKKMVVTRTRTQAGELSVRLRNMGADVDEMPTIRIEPPEKLKEFGELVQDSHKYDWIVFTSPNGVDAFFDIFFKLYKDARSIGGAKIAVIGPGTQKAVEKFHLAVDLLPERFVAEGLVEKFVESEGVENQTILLVRPEKTRDIISKGLSEKGAIVDEAIAYRTVPELEDPTGAVKRFNSGEIDLVTFTSSSTVESFMELDLEIPDHIVMASIGPVTSETIRSYGYEADIEAEESNIPSLVDAIDEYYKELNE
;
A
#
# COMPACT_ATOMS: atom_id res chain seq x y z
N MET A 1 19.55 -31.51 37.04
CA MET A 1 19.13 -30.10 37.16
C MET A 1 18.43 -29.70 35.84
N GLY A 2 17.10 -29.75 35.83
CA GLY A 2 16.30 -29.41 34.65
C GLY A 2 16.37 -27.90 34.42
N LYS A 3 16.80 -27.50 33.22
CA LYS A 3 16.61 -26.12 32.76
C LYS A 3 15.10 -25.84 32.73
N LYS A 4 14.60 -25.03 33.68
CA LYS A 4 13.31 -24.35 33.52
C LYS A 4 13.43 -23.49 32.25
N SER A 5 12.77 -23.92 31.20
CA SER A 5 12.47 -23.05 30.05
C SER A 5 11.63 -21.91 30.63
N THR A 6 12.23 -20.76 30.83
CA THR A 6 11.48 -19.52 31.06
C THR A 6 10.77 -19.23 29.74
N ASN A 7 9.50 -19.62 29.67
CA ASN A 7 8.64 -19.26 28.54
C ASN A 7 8.57 -17.72 28.55
N ARG A 8 9.37 -17.07 27.73
CA ARG A 8 9.44 -15.61 27.63
C ARG A 8 8.14 -15.18 26.95
N LYS A 9 7.27 -14.50 27.68
CA LYS A 9 6.07 -13.89 27.10
C LYS A 9 6.49 -12.99 25.93
N GLY A 10 5.72 -12.98 24.86
CA GLY A 10 5.88 -12.05 23.76
C GLY A 10 5.44 -10.64 24.14
N ILE A 11 5.26 -9.79 23.12
CA ILE A 11 4.78 -8.43 23.29
C ILE A 11 3.63 -8.17 22.32
N CYS A 12 2.64 -7.38 22.76
CA CYS A 12 1.54 -6.91 21.91
C CYS A 12 1.64 -5.40 21.68
N TYR A 13 1.72 -4.98 20.41
CA TYR A 13 1.63 -3.58 20.01
C TYR A 13 0.22 -3.27 19.55
N LEU A 14 -0.47 -2.30 20.21
CA LEU A 14 -1.75 -1.76 19.77
C LEU A 14 -1.46 -0.53 18.89
N VAL A 15 -1.55 -0.71 17.58
CA VAL A 15 -1.01 0.24 16.59
C VAL A 15 -2.12 0.90 15.81
N GLY A 16 -2.08 2.23 15.71
CA GLY A 16 -2.95 3.00 14.83
C GLY A 16 -2.47 2.95 13.39
N ALA A 17 -3.36 2.49 12.49
CA ALA A 17 -3.12 2.41 11.05
C ALA A 17 -3.29 3.77 10.34
N GLY A 18 -3.75 4.81 11.05
CA GLY A 18 -4.12 6.06 10.42
C GLY A 18 -5.48 6.02 9.71
N PRO A 19 -5.84 7.09 8.98
CA PRO A 19 -7.18 7.32 8.45
C PRO A 19 -7.48 6.63 7.12
N GLY A 20 -6.47 6.10 6.41
CA GLY A 20 -6.62 5.45 5.11
C GLY A 20 -5.41 5.63 4.19
N ASP A 21 -4.84 6.82 4.09
CA ASP A 21 -3.60 7.09 3.36
C ASP A 21 -2.41 6.41 4.05
N PRO A 22 -1.70 5.46 3.39
CA PRO A 22 -0.51 4.82 3.95
C PRO A 22 0.61 5.82 4.32
N GLY A 23 0.67 6.97 3.64
CA GLY A 23 1.62 8.05 3.93
C GLY A 23 1.40 8.72 5.30
N LEU A 24 0.24 8.48 5.93
CA LEU A 24 -0.08 8.96 7.28
C LEU A 24 0.20 7.93 8.39
N LEU A 25 0.86 6.83 8.06
CA LEU A 25 1.33 5.88 9.05
C LEU A 25 2.49 6.49 9.84
N THR A 26 2.46 6.34 11.17
CA THR A 26 3.57 6.84 11.99
C THR A 26 4.82 5.97 11.79
N ILE A 27 6.02 6.57 11.92
CA ILE A 27 7.30 5.85 11.85
C ILE A 27 7.31 4.71 12.86
N ARG A 28 6.82 4.96 14.09
CA ARG A 28 6.76 3.93 15.13
C ARG A 28 5.85 2.77 14.76
N ALA A 29 4.70 3.04 14.12
CA ALA A 29 3.82 1.99 13.61
C ALA A 29 4.53 1.09 12.59
N LYS A 30 5.27 1.68 11.64
CA LYS A 30 6.08 0.95 10.67
C LYS A 30 7.14 0.08 11.35
N GLU A 31 7.90 0.62 12.30
CA GLU A 31 8.90 -0.13 13.06
C GLU A 31 8.32 -1.34 13.81
N CYS A 32 7.09 -1.23 14.32
CA CYS A 32 6.39 -2.34 14.98
C CYS A 32 5.97 -3.41 13.98
N LEU A 33 5.45 -3.00 12.81
CA LEU A 33 5.06 -3.91 11.74
C LEU A 33 6.25 -4.70 11.20
N GLU A 34 7.39 -4.05 10.98
CA GLU A 34 8.63 -4.69 10.47
C GLU A 34 9.17 -5.80 11.39
N LYS A 35 8.73 -5.84 12.66
CA LYS A 35 9.15 -6.83 13.66
C LYS A 35 8.06 -7.83 14.01
N ALA A 36 6.88 -7.74 13.38
CA ALA A 36 5.73 -8.56 13.73
C ALA A 36 5.90 -10.02 13.30
N ASP A 37 5.66 -10.95 14.21
CA ASP A 37 5.42 -12.36 13.87
C ASP A 37 3.98 -12.53 13.37
N ILE A 38 3.03 -11.77 13.96
CA ILE A 38 1.61 -11.84 13.66
C ILE A 38 1.02 -10.43 13.60
N VAL A 39 0.22 -10.14 12.56
CA VAL A 39 -0.55 -8.90 12.44
C VAL A 39 -2.05 -9.21 12.45
N VAL A 40 -2.75 -8.72 13.47
CA VAL A 40 -4.22 -8.81 13.61
C VAL A 40 -4.82 -7.46 13.20
N TYR A 41 -5.64 -7.40 12.16
CA TYR A 41 -6.05 -6.13 11.54
C TYR A 41 -7.55 -6.02 11.23
N ASP A 42 -8.05 -4.77 11.18
CA ASP A 42 -9.45 -4.43 10.95
C ASP A 42 -9.75 -4.10 9.48
N TYR A 43 -11.03 -4.06 9.13
CA TYR A 43 -11.56 -3.65 7.83
C TYR A 43 -11.15 -2.22 7.39
N LEU A 44 -11.00 -1.29 8.34
CA LEU A 44 -10.66 0.11 8.04
C LEU A 44 -9.15 0.34 7.85
N CYS A 45 -8.32 -0.68 8.05
CA CYS A 45 -6.90 -0.60 7.78
C CYS A 45 -6.65 -0.69 6.29
N ASN A 46 -5.83 0.19 5.74
CA ASN A 46 -5.36 0.05 4.35
C ASN A 46 -4.50 -1.21 4.24
N ALA A 47 -4.86 -2.11 3.30
CA ALA A 47 -4.18 -3.39 3.13
C ALA A 47 -2.68 -3.25 2.78
N GLU A 48 -2.27 -2.15 2.16
CA GLU A 48 -0.88 -1.90 1.81
C GLU A 48 0.03 -1.74 3.04
N ILE A 49 -0.51 -1.27 4.16
CA ILE A 49 0.22 -1.16 5.42
C ILE A 49 0.72 -2.55 5.89
N LEU A 50 0.00 -3.62 5.54
CA LEU A 50 0.41 -4.99 5.84
C LEU A 50 1.70 -5.42 5.12
N ASN A 51 2.09 -4.71 4.07
CA ASN A 51 3.32 -4.97 3.32
C ASN A 51 4.59 -4.56 4.09
N TYR A 52 4.47 -3.76 5.16
CA TYR A 52 5.59 -3.48 6.05
C TYR A 52 5.92 -4.66 6.98
N ALA A 53 5.01 -5.60 7.19
CA ALA A 53 5.30 -6.81 7.96
C ALA A 53 6.15 -7.80 7.13
N PRO A 54 7.07 -8.55 7.77
CA PRO A 54 7.86 -9.58 7.11
C PRO A 54 6.99 -10.54 6.29
N SER A 55 7.50 -11.06 5.18
CA SER A 55 6.77 -11.99 4.31
C SER A 55 6.32 -13.28 5.03
N GLY A 56 7.05 -13.68 6.08
CA GLY A 56 6.70 -14.83 6.93
C GLY A 56 5.73 -14.53 8.06
N SER A 57 5.27 -13.28 8.22
CA SER A 57 4.32 -12.91 9.28
C SER A 57 2.92 -13.43 8.96
N GLU A 58 2.27 -14.01 9.96
CA GLU A 58 0.87 -14.39 9.86
C GLU A 58 -0.03 -13.14 9.88
N LYS A 59 -1.04 -13.08 9.00
CA LYS A 59 -1.98 -11.97 8.89
C LYS A 59 -3.39 -12.46 9.21
N ILE A 60 -3.95 -12.01 10.34
CA ILE A 60 -5.26 -12.41 10.85
C ILE A 60 -6.24 -11.25 10.65
N TYR A 61 -7.25 -11.44 9.81
CA TYR A 61 -8.31 -10.47 9.62
C TYR A 61 -9.36 -10.57 10.73
N ALA A 62 -9.54 -9.50 11.51
CA ALA A 62 -10.49 -9.43 12.62
C ALA A 62 -11.78 -8.65 12.30
N GLY A 63 -11.89 -8.08 11.08
CA GLY A 63 -13.05 -7.31 10.65
C GLY A 63 -14.23 -8.16 10.20
N LYS A 64 -15.37 -7.51 9.86
CA LYS A 64 -16.54 -8.18 9.29
C LYS A 64 -16.27 -8.59 7.86
N LYS A 65 -16.36 -9.88 7.53
CA LYS A 65 -16.51 -10.35 6.14
C LYS A 65 -17.99 -10.34 5.75
N ALA A 66 -18.28 -10.16 4.47
CA ALA A 66 -19.66 -10.06 3.96
C ALA A 66 -20.56 -11.29 4.28
N ALA A 67 -19.99 -12.41 4.68
CA ALA A 67 -20.69 -13.66 5.00
C ALA A 67 -20.38 -14.22 6.42
N ASP A 68 -19.38 -13.69 7.12
CA ASP A 68 -19.00 -14.16 8.45
C ASP A 68 -19.13 -13.05 9.50
N HIS A 69 -19.51 -13.41 10.72
CA HIS A 69 -19.54 -12.48 11.84
C HIS A 69 -18.12 -11.97 12.14
N ALA A 70 -18.00 -10.66 12.48
CA ALA A 70 -16.76 -10.14 13.06
C ALA A 70 -16.40 -10.95 14.30
N ILE A 71 -15.12 -11.15 14.54
CA ILE A 71 -14.67 -11.74 15.81
C ILE A 71 -15.23 -10.85 16.94
N PRO A 72 -16.02 -11.41 17.87
CA PRO A 72 -16.49 -10.66 19.05
C PRO A 72 -15.30 -10.08 19.82
N GLN A 73 -15.49 -8.92 20.47
CA GLN A 73 -14.37 -8.25 21.13
C GLN A 73 -13.70 -9.12 22.21
N ASP A 74 -14.50 -9.90 22.94
CA ASP A 74 -13.96 -10.78 23.98
C ASP A 74 -13.08 -11.87 23.37
N GLU A 75 -13.52 -12.50 22.29
CA GLU A 75 -12.73 -13.49 21.56
C GLU A 75 -11.46 -12.87 20.92
N LEU A 76 -11.54 -11.62 20.47
CA LEU A 76 -10.39 -10.90 19.94
C LEU A 76 -9.37 -10.61 21.06
N ASN A 77 -9.83 -10.20 22.24
CA ASN A 77 -8.99 -9.99 23.40
C ASN A 77 -8.27 -11.29 23.82
N ASP A 78 -9.03 -12.39 23.89
CA ASP A 78 -8.48 -13.72 24.19
C ASP A 78 -7.44 -14.16 23.13
N LEU A 79 -7.70 -13.89 21.86
CA LEU A 79 -6.76 -14.17 20.77
C LEU A 79 -5.44 -13.42 20.96
N LEU A 80 -5.49 -12.10 21.24
CA LEU A 80 -4.28 -11.28 21.46
C LEU A 80 -3.46 -11.80 22.64
N VAL A 81 -4.15 -12.14 23.75
CA VAL A 81 -3.53 -12.72 24.95
C VAL A 81 -2.87 -14.07 24.63
N LYS A 82 -3.59 -14.97 23.95
CA LYS A 82 -3.09 -16.30 23.58
C LYS A 82 -1.82 -16.21 22.73
N LEU A 83 -1.86 -15.45 21.63
CA LEU A 83 -0.73 -15.31 20.72
C LEU A 83 0.51 -14.73 21.42
N SER A 84 0.31 -13.77 22.33
CA SER A 84 1.41 -13.18 23.10
C SER A 84 1.98 -14.14 24.14
N LEU A 85 1.14 -15.02 24.74
CA LEU A 85 1.62 -16.08 25.65
C LEU A 85 2.48 -17.14 24.94
N GLU A 86 2.30 -17.32 23.62
CA GLU A 86 3.14 -18.18 22.78
C GLU A 86 4.53 -17.58 22.51
N GLY A 87 4.82 -16.40 23.05
CA GLY A 87 6.12 -15.72 22.89
C GLY A 87 6.25 -14.91 21.61
N LYS A 88 5.14 -14.64 20.89
CA LYS A 88 5.08 -13.93 19.62
C LYS A 88 5.11 -12.41 19.79
N THR A 89 5.66 -11.72 18.81
CA THR A 89 5.49 -10.28 18.62
C THR A 89 4.19 -10.05 17.84
N VAL A 90 3.15 -9.61 18.54
CA VAL A 90 1.82 -9.40 17.97
C VAL A 90 1.60 -7.92 17.69
N VAL A 91 1.21 -7.57 16.48
CA VAL A 91 0.74 -6.22 16.13
C VAL A 91 -0.76 -6.27 15.92
N ARG A 92 -1.51 -5.59 16.80
CA ARG A 92 -2.93 -5.29 16.62
C ARG A 92 -3.06 -3.98 15.87
N LEU A 93 -3.32 -4.03 14.56
CA LEU A 93 -3.44 -2.87 13.69
C LEU A 93 -4.90 -2.41 13.62
N LYS A 94 -5.17 -1.15 13.97
CA LYS A 94 -6.50 -0.56 14.13
C LYS A 94 -6.66 0.68 13.26
N GLY A 95 -7.77 0.82 12.53
CA GLY A 95 -8.05 2.03 11.77
C GLY A 95 -8.05 3.29 12.65
N GLY A 96 -7.45 4.38 12.18
CA GLY A 96 -7.29 5.62 12.94
C GLY A 96 -6.30 5.49 14.09
N ASP A 97 -6.76 5.80 15.29
CA ASP A 97 -6.01 5.72 16.54
C ASP A 97 -6.62 4.67 17.47
N PRO A 98 -5.81 3.83 18.16
CA PRO A 98 -6.32 2.77 19.04
C PRO A 98 -7.22 3.26 20.18
N TYR A 99 -6.97 4.46 20.70
CA TYR A 99 -7.65 5.02 21.88
C TYR A 99 -8.76 6.02 21.53
N VAL A 100 -8.90 6.41 20.26
CA VAL A 100 -9.99 7.28 19.83
C VAL A 100 -11.13 6.44 19.25
N PHE A 101 -12.08 6.03 20.08
CA PHE A 101 -13.22 5.16 19.78
C PHE A 101 -12.84 3.80 19.13
N GLY A 102 -11.59 3.39 19.32
CA GLY A 102 -11.04 2.15 18.76
C GLY A 102 -11.09 0.95 19.70
N ARG A 103 -11.62 1.06 20.90
CA ARG A 103 -11.68 0.02 21.95
C ARG A 103 -10.29 -0.50 22.39
N GLY A 104 -9.19 0.15 22.01
CA GLY A 104 -7.84 -0.24 22.38
C GLY A 104 -7.60 -0.23 23.91
N GLY A 105 -8.37 0.57 24.66
CA GLY A 105 -8.36 0.55 26.13
C GLY A 105 -8.81 -0.79 26.71
N GLU A 106 -9.85 -1.40 26.13
CA GLU A 106 -10.35 -2.72 26.54
C GLU A 106 -9.32 -3.80 26.23
N GLU A 107 -8.73 -3.78 25.01
CA GLU A 107 -7.66 -4.70 24.60
C GLU A 107 -6.43 -4.59 25.55
N ALA A 108 -6.02 -3.36 25.88
CA ALA A 108 -4.90 -3.10 26.81
C ALA A 108 -5.19 -3.60 28.24
N GLN A 109 -6.43 -3.47 28.73
CA GLN A 109 -6.82 -3.97 30.04
C GLN A 109 -6.71 -5.50 30.12
N GLU A 110 -7.13 -6.23 29.10
CA GLU A 110 -7.03 -7.70 29.09
C GLU A 110 -5.57 -8.17 28.98
N LEU A 111 -4.75 -7.50 28.16
CA LEU A 111 -3.30 -7.77 28.11
C LEU A 111 -2.64 -7.53 29.48
N ASN A 112 -3.00 -6.44 30.15
CA ASN A 112 -2.48 -6.14 31.50
C ASN A 112 -2.90 -7.18 32.54
N LYS A 113 -4.16 -7.62 32.54
CA LYS A 113 -4.64 -8.70 33.42
C LYS A 113 -3.88 -10.00 33.24
N ALA A 114 -3.49 -10.30 31.97
CA ALA A 114 -2.69 -11.48 31.65
C ALA A 114 -1.19 -11.25 31.86
N GLU A 115 -0.79 -10.08 32.38
CA GLU A 115 0.63 -9.67 32.56
C GLU A 115 1.46 -9.76 31.28
N ILE A 116 0.87 -9.44 30.13
CA ILE A 116 1.56 -9.38 28.85
C ILE A 116 2.13 -7.98 28.64
N PRO A 117 3.42 -7.87 28.28
CA PRO A 117 4.00 -6.59 27.88
C PRO A 117 3.25 -6.04 26.65
N PHE A 118 2.86 -4.76 26.70
CA PHE A 118 2.23 -4.11 25.55
C PHE A 118 2.69 -2.65 25.40
N GLU A 119 2.54 -2.12 24.21
CA GLU A 119 2.80 -0.72 23.87
C GLU A 119 1.64 -0.17 23.06
N ILE A 120 1.23 1.07 23.33
CA ILE A 120 0.26 1.78 22.52
C ILE A 120 1.02 2.68 21.54
N VAL A 121 0.77 2.49 20.26
CA VAL A 121 1.33 3.34 19.20
C VAL A 121 0.22 4.18 18.60
N PRO A 122 0.13 5.47 18.91
CA PRO A 122 -0.90 6.34 18.37
C PRO A 122 -0.90 6.37 16.84
N GLY A 123 -2.08 6.57 16.27
CA GLY A 123 -2.27 6.82 14.86
C GLY A 123 -3.03 8.12 14.62
N ILE A 124 -3.02 8.62 13.39
CA ILE A 124 -3.79 9.81 13.05
C ILE A 124 -5.27 9.42 12.96
N SER A 125 -6.09 10.00 13.87
CA SER A 125 -7.53 9.76 13.86
C SER A 125 -8.19 10.38 12.63
N SER A 126 -9.19 9.70 12.06
CA SER A 126 -10.03 10.23 10.99
C SER A 126 -10.79 11.50 11.40
N SER A 127 -11.02 11.72 12.70
CA SER A 127 -11.63 12.96 13.23
C SER A 127 -10.78 14.21 12.98
N ILE A 128 -9.49 14.05 12.73
CA ILE A 128 -8.55 15.14 12.43
C ILE A 128 -8.19 15.11 10.94
N ALA A 129 -7.78 13.97 10.43
CA ALA A 129 -7.29 13.86 9.06
C ALA A 129 -8.42 13.97 8.02
N GLY A 130 -9.61 13.45 8.30
CA GLY A 130 -10.75 13.55 7.40
C GLY A 130 -11.10 14.99 7.05
N PRO A 131 -11.37 15.84 8.03
CA PRO A 131 -11.59 17.28 7.81
C PRO A 131 -10.42 17.93 7.06
N ALA A 132 -9.17 17.65 7.45
CA ALA A 132 -7.99 18.26 6.82
C ALA A 132 -7.90 17.94 5.31
N TYR A 133 -8.19 16.69 4.90
CA TYR A 133 -8.22 16.30 3.49
C TYR A 133 -9.45 16.82 2.74
N ALA A 134 -10.52 17.16 3.47
CA ALA A 134 -11.67 17.86 2.91
C ALA A 134 -11.50 19.39 2.87
N GLY A 135 -10.32 19.93 3.24
CA GLY A 135 -10.07 21.37 3.29
C GLY A 135 -10.77 22.06 4.46
N ILE A 136 -11.06 21.35 5.54
CA ILE A 136 -11.77 21.86 6.71
C ILE A 136 -10.85 21.80 7.93
N PRO A 137 -10.26 22.91 8.38
CA PRO A 137 -9.47 22.95 9.62
C PRO A 137 -10.41 22.78 10.81
N VAL A 138 -10.16 21.80 11.70
CA VAL A 138 -11.03 21.56 12.87
C VAL A 138 -10.93 22.65 13.94
N THR A 139 -9.92 23.52 13.86
CA THR A 139 -9.77 24.76 14.65
C THR A 139 -9.31 25.89 13.76
N HIS A 140 -9.81 27.10 13.99
CA HIS A 140 -9.38 28.29 13.26
C HIS A 140 -9.55 29.53 14.16
N ARG A 141 -8.55 30.42 14.16
CA ARG A 141 -8.52 31.56 15.06
C ARG A 141 -9.81 32.40 14.99
N ASP A 142 -10.33 32.61 13.78
CA ASP A 142 -11.49 33.49 13.55
C ASP A 142 -12.83 32.75 13.64
N CYS A 143 -12.84 31.38 13.56
CA CYS A 143 -14.08 30.63 13.60
C CYS A 143 -14.32 29.96 14.95
N CYS A 144 -13.29 29.35 15.54
CA CYS A 144 -13.45 28.61 16.81
C CYS A 144 -12.12 28.26 17.49
N SER A 145 -12.16 28.23 18.81
CA SER A 145 -11.03 27.80 19.67
C SER A 145 -11.35 26.53 20.45
N GLN A 146 -12.46 25.86 20.13
CA GLN A 146 -12.91 24.65 20.81
C GLN A 146 -13.21 23.55 19.80
N LEU A 147 -12.75 22.33 20.10
CA LEU A 147 -13.03 21.10 19.34
C LEU A 147 -13.65 20.06 20.25
N THR A 148 -14.81 19.54 19.88
CA THR A 148 -15.46 18.43 20.57
C THR A 148 -15.52 17.23 19.62
N ILE A 149 -14.94 16.09 20.02
CA ILE A 149 -15.00 14.83 19.28
C ILE A 149 -15.90 13.86 20.03
N PHE A 150 -16.89 13.29 19.36
CA PHE A 150 -17.87 12.39 19.97
C PHE A 150 -18.27 11.27 19.00
N THR A 151 -18.91 10.22 19.54
CA THR A 151 -19.47 9.13 18.74
C THR A 151 -20.96 9.32 18.49
N GLY A 152 -21.43 8.99 17.30
CA GLY A 152 -22.87 8.90 17.00
C GLY A 152 -23.47 7.51 17.27
N HIS A 153 -22.65 6.55 17.71
CA HIS A 153 -23.10 5.18 18.00
C HIS A 153 -22.55 4.72 19.35
N GLU A 154 -23.42 4.43 20.28
CA GLU A 154 -23.09 3.78 21.56
C GLU A 154 -23.45 2.31 21.51
N ASP A 155 -22.96 1.53 22.48
CA ASP A 155 -23.30 0.15 22.64
C ASP A 155 -24.85 0.01 22.81
N PRO A 156 -25.54 -0.68 21.91
CA PRO A 156 -26.99 -0.85 21.99
C PRO A 156 -27.48 -1.58 23.25
N ASN A 157 -26.57 -2.27 23.97
CA ASN A 157 -26.89 -2.98 25.21
C ASN A 157 -26.83 -2.07 26.44
N LYS A 158 -26.42 -0.80 26.30
CA LYS A 158 -26.49 0.17 27.41
C LYS A 158 -27.95 0.58 27.66
N ASN A 159 -28.36 0.54 28.92
CA ASN A 159 -29.71 0.93 29.32
C ASN A 159 -29.98 2.43 29.17
N GLU A 160 -28.93 3.27 29.20
CA GLU A 160 -29.02 4.72 29.06
C GLU A 160 -27.92 5.25 28.18
N SER A 161 -28.24 6.19 27.30
CA SER A 161 -27.23 6.93 26.52
C SER A 161 -26.41 7.82 27.46
N VAL A 162 -25.08 7.75 27.31
CA VAL A 162 -24.15 8.61 28.07
C VAL A 162 -23.98 9.96 27.37
N ILE A 163 -24.37 10.05 26.08
CA ILE A 163 -24.16 11.24 25.27
C ILE A 163 -25.46 12.06 25.23
N ASP A 164 -25.38 13.30 25.69
CA ASP A 164 -26.44 14.29 25.58
C ASP A 164 -26.16 15.19 24.36
N TYR A 165 -26.70 14.82 23.20
CA TYR A 165 -26.50 15.58 21.97
C TYR A 165 -27.13 16.99 22.05
N SER A 166 -28.12 17.19 22.91
CA SER A 166 -28.69 18.51 23.13
C SER A 166 -27.71 19.49 23.79
N LYS A 167 -26.91 18.99 24.74
CA LYS A 167 -25.80 19.77 25.33
C LYS A 167 -24.70 20.04 24.31
N ILE A 168 -24.33 19.03 23.48
CA ILE A 168 -23.34 19.23 22.41
C ILE A 168 -23.81 20.32 21.44
N GLY A 169 -25.10 20.40 21.15
CA GLY A 169 -25.69 21.47 20.33
C GLY A 169 -25.47 22.89 20.87
N LYS A 170 -25.40 23.02 22.17
CA LYS A 170 -25.21 24.33 22.86
C LYS A 170 -23.78 24.85 22.84
N TYR A 171 -22.80 23.97 22.72
CA TYR A 171 -21.40 24.40 22.78
C TYR A 171 -21.02 25.13 21.50
N ASP A 172 -20.27 26.20 21.64
CA ASP A 172 -19.61 26.87 20.53
C ASP A 172 -18.43 26.02 20.01
N GLY A 173 -17.97 26.34 18.81
CA GLY A 173 -16.82 25.66 18.20
C GLY A 173 -17.16 24.49 17.31
N THR A 174 -16.13 23.82 16.85
CA THR A 174 -16.24 22.68 15.95
C THR A 174 -16.62 21.39 16.68
N LYS A 175 -17.56 20.65 16.11
CA LYS A 175 -17.91 19.31 16.59
C LYS A 175 -17.60 18.30 15.51
N VAL A 176 -16.97 17.18 15.89
CA VAL A 176 -16.64 16.10 14.97
C VAL A 176 -17.24 14.80 15.47
N MET A 177 -18.15 14.23 14.69
CA MET A 177 -18.84 12.99 15.01
C MET A 177 -18.27 11.83 14.22
N LEU A 178 -17.91 10.75 14.92
CA LEU A 178 -17.53 9.48 14.35
C LEU A 178 -18.68 8.47 14.44
N MET A 179 -18.76 7.50 13.52
CA MET A 179 -19.74 6.38 13.54
C MET A 179 -21.20 6.83 13.60
N GLY A 180 -21.55 8.02 13.09
CA GLY A 180 -22.86 8.61 13.30
C GLY A 180 -23.79 8.68 12.09
N VAL A 181 -23.41 8.15 10.88
CA VAL A 181 -24.22 8.29 9.67
C VAL A 181 -25.62 7.72 9.86
N GLY A 182 -25.76 6.54 10.45
CA GLY A 182 -27.04 5.89 10.70
C GLY A 182 -27.89 6.56 11.79
N GLN A 183 -27.31 7.46 12.58
CA GLN A 183 -28.02 8.19 13.66
C GLN A 183 -28.09 9.69 13.38
N LEU A 184 -27.74 10.12 12.16
CA LEU A 184 -27.55 11.54 11.82
C LEU A 184 -28.82 12.36 12.06
N GLU A 185 -30.00 11.83 11.70
CA GLU A 185 -31.29 12.50 11.90
C GLU A 185 -31.59 12.73 13.39
N LYS A 186 -31.41 11.71 14.22
CA LYS A 186 -31.56 11.81 15.67
C LYS A 186 -30.60 12.85 16.25
N VAL A 187 -29.30 12.72 15.92
CA VAL A 187 -28.25 13.62 16.45
C VAL A 187 -28.51 15.06 16.07
N THR A 188 -28.82 15.36 14.80
CA THR A 188 -29.08 16.72 14.35
C THR A 188 -30.37 17.29 14.96
N SER A 189 -31.42 16.49 15.12
CA SER A 189 -32.67 16.91 15.77
C SER A 189 -32.46 17.26 17.24
N GLU A 190 -31.71 16.46 17.98
CA GLU A 190 -31.38 16.71 19.38
C GLU A 190 -30.44 17.92 19.52
N MET A 191 -29.48 18.12 18.65
CA MET A 191 -28.63 19.32 18.66
C MET A 191 -29.43 20.58 18.41
N ILE A 192 -30.38 20.56 17.47
CA ILE A 192 -31.29 21.69 17.21
C ILE A 192 -32.16 21.95 18.43
N SER A 193 -32.73 20.92 19.03
CA SER A 193 -33.56 21.10 20.26
C SER A 193 -32.74 21.63 21.42
N GLY A 194 -31.44 21.37 21.45
CA GLY A 194 -30.48 21.91 22.39
C GLY A 194 -30.06 23.36 22.14
N GLY A 195 -30.42 23.94 20.98
CA GLY A 195 -30.14 25.34 20.64
C GLY A 195 -29.13 25.54 19.50
N ALA A 196 -28.70 24.47 18.80
CA ALA A 196 -27.90 24.66 17.59
C ALA A 196 -28.72 25.31 16.48
N ALA A 197 -28.15 26.29 15.78
CA ALA A 197 -28.81 26.97 14.67
C ALA A 197 -28.99 26.00 13.47
N LYS A 198 -30.17 26.05 12.84
CA LYS A 198 -30.51 25.12 11.72
C LYS A 198 -29.63 25.33 10.52
N ASP A 199 -29.07 26.49 10.33
CA ASP A 199 -28.15 26.89 9.26
C ASP A 199 -26.67 26.62 9.61
N THR A 200 -26.37 26.05 10.78
CA THR A 200 -24.99 25.64 11.11
C THR A 200 -24.42 24.73 10.04
N PRO A 201 -23.28 25.07 9.42
CA PRO A 201 -22.69 24.27 8.36
C PRO A 201 -22.26 22.86 8.82
N VAL A 202 -22.46 21.87 7.94
CA VAL A 202 -22.11 20.47 8.19
C VAL A 202 -21.43 19.89 6.96
N ALA A 203 -20.35 19.14 7.17
CA ALA A 203 -19.75 18.30 6.13
C ALA A 203 -19.66 16.83 6.60
N LEU A 204 -20.09 15.91 5.75
CA LEU A 204 -19.81 14.48 5.92
C LEU A 204 -18.69 14.09 4.96
N ILE A 205 -17.68 13.40 5.48
CA ILE A 205 -16.50 13.00 4.72
C ILE A 205 -16.39 11.48 4.83
N ARG A 206 -16.55 10.79 3.71
CA ARG A 206 -16.51 9.34 3.59
C ARG A 206 -15.19 8.91 2.98
N TRP A 207 -14.65 7.76 3.38
CA TRP A 207 -13.38 7.23 2.90
C TRP A 207 -12.26 8.28 2.87
N ALA A 208 -12.27 9.13 3.88
CA ALA A 208 -11.34 10.26 3.99
C ALA A 208 -9.88 9.85 3.79
N THR A 209 -9.10 10.76 3.18
CA THR A 209 -7.66 10.60 2.89
C THR A 209 -7.31 9.59 1.79
N THR A 210 -8.28 9.03 1.12
CA THR A 210 -8.08 8.12 -0.02
C THR A 210 -8.67 8.71 -1.29
N GLY A 211 -8.31 8.21 -2.46
CA GLY A 211 -8.92 8.62 -3.73
C GLY A 211 -10.42 8.34 -3.82
N ARG A 212 -10.96 7.53 -2.89
CA ARG A 212 -12.41 7.29 -2.72
C ARG A 212 -13.11 8.32 -1.86
N GLN A 213 -12.43 9.36 -1.41
CA GLN A 213 -13.04 10.37 -0.55
C GLN A 213 -14.27 10.97 -1.23
N GLU A 214 -15.37 11.05 -0.50
CA GLU A 214 -16.60 11.73 -0.90
C GLU A 214 -16.97 12.73 0.18
N THR A 215 -17.17 13.99 -0.18
CA THR A 215 -17.59 15.03 0.77
C THR A 215 -18.97 15.56 0.42
N LEU A 216 -19.91 15.46 1.38
CA LEU A 216 -21.26 16.01 1.27
C LEU A 216 -21.43 17.18 2.23
N VAL A 217 -21.73 18.36 1.69
CA VAL A 217 -21.92 19.60 2.48
C VAL A 217 -23.39 19.98 2.57
N GLY A 218 -23.78 20.48 3.72
CA GLY A 218 -25.11 20.98 4.00
C GLY A 218 -25.15 21.78 5.31
N GLU A 219 -26.32 21.84 5.91
CA GLU A 219 -26.60 22.47 7.19
C GLU A 219 -27.24 21.46 8.15
N ILE A 220 -27.13 21.67 9.46
CA ILE A 220 -27.74 20.76 10.44
C ILE A 220 -29.22 20.51 10.13
N GLY A 221 -29.95 21.51 9.66
CA GLY A 221 -31.37 21.43 9.35
C GLY A 221 -31.73 20.58 8.13
N ASN A 222 -30.79 20.31 7.22
CA ASN A 222 -31.08 19.64 5.95
C ASN A 222 -30.13 18.45 5.62
N ILE A 223 -29.03 18.29 6.34
CA ILE A 223 -28.00 17.31 6.00
C ILE A 223 -28.52 15.87 5.99
N SER A 224 -29.41 15.51 6.93
CA SER A 224 -29.99 14.19 7.01
C SER A 224 -30.81 13.84 5.74
N GLN A 225 -31.58 14.82 5.24
CA GLN A 225 -32.33 14.65 3.99
C GLN A 225 -31.41 14.54 2.78
N LYS A 226 -30.33 15.34 2.73
CA LYS A 226 -29.31 15.23 1.66
C LYS A 226 -28.65 13.85 1.65
N VAL A 227 -28.23 13.33 2.82
CA VAL A 227 -27.67 12.00 2.97
C VAL A 227 -28.60 10.92 2.40
N ASN A 228 -29.88 10.95 2.76
CA ASN A 228 -30.87 10.00 2.29
C ASN A 228 -31.08 10.10 0.76
N LYS A 229 -31.13 11.33 0.23
CA LYS A 229 -31.34 11.57 -1.20
C LYS A 229 -30.22 11.02 -2.08
N VAL A 230 -28.95 11.17 -1.67
CA VAL A 230 -27.80 10.70 -2.44
C VAL A 230 -27.35 9.30 -2.06
N GLY A 231 -27.97 8.68 -1.04
CA GLY A 231 -27.60 7.35 -0.58
C GLY A 231 -26.20 7.30 0.08
N PHE A 232 -25.79 8.38 0.74
CA PHE A 232 -24.47 8.47 1.37
C PHE A 232 -24.31 7.47 2.51
N LYS A 233 -23.22 6.71 2.54
CA LYS A 233 -23.04 5.55 3.42
C LYS A 233 -21.84 5.71 4.36
N ALA A 234 -21.84 4.96 5.46
CA ALA A 234 -20.67 4.74 6.29
C ALA A 234 -19.56 3.97 5.50
N PRO A 235 -18.27 4.07 5.94
CA PRO A 235 -17.79 4.85 7.06
C PRO A 235 -17.64 6.33 6.72
N ALA A 236 -17.98 7.23 7.64
CA ALA A 236 -17.80 8.66 7.44
C ALA A 236 -17.61 9.42 8.78
N VAL A 237 -16.98 10.57 8.66
CA VAL A 237 -16.84 11.56 9.72
C VAL A 237 -17.78 12.73 9.42
N ALA A 238 -18.52 13.25 10.40
CA ALA A 238 -19.30 14.46 10.25
C ALA A 238 -18.65 15.61 11.04
N VAL A 239 -18.52 16.76 10.38
CA VAL A 239 -17.99 18.01 10.97
C VAL A 239 -19.10 19.05 11.01
N PHE A 240 -19.32 19.65 12.16
CA PHE A 240 -20.33 20.70 12.38
C PHE A 240 -19.66 21.99 12.84
N GLY A 241 -19.97 23.11 12.22
CA GLY A 241 -19.50 24.42 12.59
C GLY A 241 -19.01 25.27 11.43
N GLU A 242 -18.75 26.54 11.70
CA GLU A 242 -18.36 27.54 10.71
C GLU A 242 -17.09 27.22 9.93
N VAL A 243 -16.20 26.39 10.48
CA VAL A 243 -14.99 25.94 9.80
C VAL A 243 -15.27 25.20 8.49
N VAL A 244 -16.47 24.65 8.31
CA VAL A 244 -16.88 23.96 7.08
C VAL A 244 -16.89 24.94 5.90
N ASN A 245 -17.21 26.21 6.11
CA ASN A 245 -17.22 27.25 5.07
C ASN A 245 -15.83 27.57 4.53
N LEU A 246 -14.77 27.20 5.24
CA LEU A 246 -13.40 27.41 4.76
C LEU A 246 -13.01 26.44 3.64
N ARG A 247 -13.77 25.36 3.49
CA ARG A 247 -13.52 24.34 2.47
C ARG A 247 -13.43 24.93 1.05
N ASP A 248 -14.25 25.89 0.70
CA ASP A 248 -14.28 26.49 -0.63
C ASP A 248 -12.93 27.09 -1.04
N GLN A 249 -12.13 27.51 -0.05
CA GLN A 249 -10.81 28.11 -0.24
C GLN A 249 -9.67 27.12 0.02
N LEU A 250 -9.91 26.07 0.81
CA LEU A 250 -8.86 25.19 1.33
C LEU A 250 -8.94 23.76 0.82
N ASN A 251 -9.84 23.45 -0.11
CA ASN A 251 -9.98 22.12 -0.69
C ASN A 251 -8.83 21.80 -1.64
N TRP A 252 -7.75 21.29 -1.09
CA TRP A 252 -6.52 20.99 -1.81
C TRP A 252 -6.47 19.56 -2.36
N PHE A 253 -7.17 18.61 -1.70
CA PHE A 253 -7.05 17.19 -2.04
C PHE A 253 -7.97 16.79 -3.20
N GLU A 254 -9.25 17.21 -3.14
CA GLU A 254 -10.23 16.87 -4.15
C GLU A 254 -10.05 17.68 -5.46
N GLY A 255 -9.20 18.70 -5.46
CA GLY A 255 -8.79 19.46 -6.64
C GLY A 255 -7.59 18.84 -7.40
N ARG A 256 -7.08 17.69 -6.97
CA ARG A 256 -5.97 17.02 -7.66
C ARG A 256 -6.42 16.42 -8.99
N SER A 257 -5.52 16.37 -9.97
CA SER A 257 -5.84 16.00 -11.35
C SER A 257 -6.41 14.59 -11.52
N LEU A 258 -5.95 13.64 -10.69
CA LEU A 258 -6.43 12.26 -10.71
C LEU A 258 -7.40 11.92 -9.57
N TYR A 259 -7.95 12.95 -8.90
CA TYR A 259 -8.91 12.71 -7.82
C TYR A 259 -10.12 11.90 -8.31
N ALA A 260 -10.52 10.93 -7.49
CA ALA A 260 -11.61 9.98 -7.75
C ALA A 260 -11.42 9.05 -8.95
N LYS A 261 -10.26 9.08 -9.65
CA LYS A 261 -9.94 8.09 -10.67
C LYS A 261 -9.49 6.79 -10.00
N LYS A 262 -10.11 5.67 -10.39
CA LYS A 262 -9.87 4.35 -9.80
C LYS A 262 -8.92 3.57 -10.68
N MET A 263 -7.74 3.28 -10.17
CA MET A 263 -6.64 2.72 -10.95
C MET A 263 -6.13 1.40 -10.35
N VAL A 264 -5.80 0.47 -11.22
CA VAL A 264 -5.12 -0.79 -10.86
C VAL A 264 -3.65 -0.72 -11.28
N VAL A 265 -2.76 -1.03 -10.33
CA VAL A 265 -1.33 -1.19 -10.58
C VAL A 265 -1.00 -2.68 -10.54
N THR A 266 -0.61 -3.26 -11.70
CA THR A 266 -0.38 -4.72 -11.89
C THR A 266 1.04 -5.16 -11.58
N ARG A 267 1.74 -4.50 -10.67
CA ARG A 267 3.15 -4.77 -10.38
C ARG A 267 3.32 -5.64 -9.14
N THR A 268 4.49 -6.33 -9.02
CA THR A 268 4.84 -7.06 -7.79
C THR A 268 4.80 -6.14 -6.58
N ARG A 269 4.40 -6.64 -5.41
CA ARG A 269 4.26 -5.86 -4.16
C ARG A 269 5.49 -5.03 -3.81
N THR A 270 6.69 -5.53 -4.08
CA THR A 270 7.96 -4.83 -3.81
C THR A 270 8.26 -3.68 -4.78
N GLN A 271 7.65 -3.69 -5.96
CA GLN A 271 7.91 -2.72 -7.03
C GLN A 271 6.75 -1.76 -7.29
N ALA A 272 5.54 -2.07 -6.80
CA ALA A 272 4.34 -1.23 -6.97
C ALA A 272 4.48 0.12 -6.25
N GLY A 273 5.23 0.19 -5.16
CA GLY A 273 5.25 1.32 -4.23
C GLY A 273 5.51 2.69 -4.88
N GLU A 274 6.46 2.84 -5.81
CA GLU A 274 6.74 4.16 -6.40
C GLU A 274 5.60 4.63 -7.30
N LEU A 275 5.08 3.78 -8.18
CA LEU A 275 3.98 4.12 -9.07
C LEU A 275 2.69 4.42 -8.28
N SER A 276 2.34 3.53 -7.36
CA SER A 276 1.17 3.68 -6.51
C SER A 276 1.22 4.96 -5.67
N VAL A 277 2.38 5.28 -5.07
CA VAL A 277 2.57 6.51 -4.29
C VAL A 277 2.41 7.74 -5.16
N ARG A 278 3.00 7.78 -6.38
CA ARG A 278 2.88 8.91 -7.28
C ARG A 278 1.43 9.16 -7.72
N LEU A 279 0.71 8.11 -8.14
CA LEU A 279 -0.68 8.21 -8.54
C LEU A 279 -1.59 8.67 -7.38
N ARG A 280 -1.41 8.14 -6.17
CA ARG A 280 -2.13 8.62 -4.98
C ARG A 280 -1.81 10.06 -4.62
N ASN A 281 -0.56 10.48 -4.78
CA ASN A 281 -0.18 11.87 -4.57
C ASN A 281 -0.88 12.82 -5.55
N MET A 282 -1.40 12.32 -6.65
CA MET A 282 -2.25 13.06 -7.60
C MET A 282 -3.76 12.85 -7.35
N GLY A 283 -4.13 12.14 -6.28
CA GLY A 283 -5.51 11.97 -5.83
C GLY A 283 -6.18 10.69 -6.29
N ALA A 284 -5.50 9.82 -7.05
CA ALA A 284 -6.09 8.57 -7.51
C ALA A 284 -6.43 7.59 -6.37
N ASP A 285 -7.49 6.81 -6.57
CA ASP A 285 -7.80 5.62 -5.79
C ASP A 285 -7.05 4.43 -6.42
N VAL A 286 -5.96 4.02 -5.79
CA VAL A 286 -5.07 3.01 -6.37
C VAL A 286 -5.22 1.69 -5.63
N ASP A 287 -5.56 0.65 -6.37
CA ASP A 287 -5.49 -0.74 -5.94
C ASP A 287 -4.24 -1.40 -6.50
N GLU A 288 -3.45 -2.01 -5.63
CA GLU A 288 -2.38 -2.89 -6.07
C GLU A 288 -2.95 -4.29 -6.34
N MET A 289 -2.88 -4.72 -7.59
CA MET A 289 -3.25 -6.07 -8.03
C MET A 289 -1.97 -6.78 -8.48
N PRO A 290 -1.19 -7.36 -7.56
CA PRO A 290 -0.02 -8.11 -7.95
C PRO A 290 -0.47 -9.34 -8.74
N THR A 291 -0.10 -9.39 -10.02
CA THR A 291 -0.39 -10.52 -10.89
C THR A 291 0.67 -11.61 -10.79
N ILE A 292 1.83 -11.25 -10.27
CA ILE A 292 2.98 -12.15 -10.13
C ILE A 292 3.60 -12.06 -8.73
N ARG A 293 4.13 -13.20 -8.27
CA ARG A 293 4.94 -13.32 -7.05
C ARG A 293 6.34 -13.78 -7.41
N ILE A 294 7.33 -13.17 -6.78
CA ILE A 294 8.72 -13.60 -6.89
C ILE A 294 8.99 -14.66 -5.83
N GLU A 295 9.46 -15.81 -6.25
CA GLU A 295 9.85 -16.92 -5.38
C GLU A 295 11.34 -17.27 -5.58
N PRO A 296 11.98 -17.88 -4.56
CA PRO A 296 13.31 -18.41 -4.72
C PRO A 296 13.38 -19.41 -5.89
N PRO A 297 14.55 -19.59 -6.53
CA PRO A 297 14.72 -20.55 -7.59
C PRO A 297 14.50 -21.98 -7.06
N GLU A 298 14.04 -22.90 -7.91
CA GLU A 298 13.88 -24.31 -7.52
C GLU A 298 15.18 -24.92 -7.01
N LYS A 299 16.30 -24.54 -7.65
CA LYS A 299 17.64 -25.02 -7.34
C LYS A 299 18.43 -24.02 -6.49
N LEU A 300 17.86 -23.64 -5.35
CA LEU A 300 18.47 -22.64 -4.45
C LEU A 300 19.91 -22.99 -4.06
N LYS A 301 20.25 -24.28 -3.93
CA LYS A 301 21.62 -24.70 -3.58
C LYS A 301 22.60 -24.41 -4.71
N GLU A 302 22.26 -24.70 -5.98
CA GLU A 302 23.09 -24.40 -7.14
C GLU A 302 23.31 -22.89 -7.27
N PHE A 303 22.25 -22.09 -7.08
CA PHE A 303 22.36 -20.63 -7.05
C PHE A 303 23.30 -20.16 -5.94
N GLY A 304 23.18 -20.71 -4.72
CA GLY A 304 24.06 -20.39 -3.59
C GLY A 304 25.53 -20.73 -3.86
N GLU A 305 25.82 -21.82 -4.53
CA GLU A 305 27.20 -22.23 -4.93
C GLU A 305 27.78 -21.22 -5.94
N LEU A 306 27.01 -20.78 -6.93
CA LEU A 306 27.43 -19.76 -7.90
C LEU A 306 27.68 -18.40 -7.20
N VAL A 307 26.82 -17.98 -6.26
CA VAL A 307 27.01 -16.77 -5.46
C VAL A 307 28.27 -16.87 -4.60
N GLN A 308 28.53 -18.04 -3.99
CA GLN A 308 29.74 -18.27 -3.21
C GLN A 308 31.01 -18.13 -4.06
N ASP A 309 30.95 -18.58 -5.30
CA ASP A 309 32.06 -18.54 -6.26
C ASP A 309 32.13 -17.22 -7.06
N SER A 310 31.32 -16.22 -6.74
CA SER A 310 31.22 -14.95 -7.48
C SER A 310 32.57 -14.23 -7.66
N HIS A 311 33.51 -14.37 -6.74
CA HIS A 311 34.84 -13.79 -6.79
C HIS A 311 35.75 -14.41 -7.89
N LYS A 312 35.32 -15.49 -8.54
CA LYS A 312 36.08 -16.18 -9.62
C LYS A 312 35.74 -15.63 -11.00
N TYR A 313 34.69 -14.83 -11.13
CA TYR A 313 34.25 -14.28 -12.40
C TYR A 313 34.91 -12.94 -12.70
N ASP A 314 35.10 -12.67 -13.99
CA ASP A 314 35.54 -11.36 -14.48
C ASP A 314 34.39 -10.37 -14.47
N TRP A 315 33.15 -10.86 -14.72
CA TRP A 315 31.94 -10.07 -14.76
C TRP A 315 30.79 -10.72 -14.00
N ILE A 316 29.97 -9.89 -13.34
CA ILE A 316 28.66 -10.26 -12.83
C ILE A 316 27.63 -9.39 -13.56
N VAL A 317 26.73 -10.03 -14.29
CA VAL A 317 25.70 -9.35 -15.09
C VAL A 317 24.35 -9.52 -14.43
N PHE A 318 23.71 -8.41 -14.07
CA PHE A 318 22.37 -8.41 -13.50
C PHE A 318 21.35 -7.95 -14.54
N THR A 319 20.33 -8.77 -14.77
CA THR A 319 19.27 -8.47 -15.74
C THR A 319 18.03 -7.81 -15.12
N SER A 320 17.95 -7.73 -13.78
CA SER A 320 16.81 -7.13 -13.09
C SER A 320 17.14 -6.73 -11.63
N PRO A 321 16.40 -5.77 -11.04
CA PRO A 321 16.52 -5.44 -9.61
C PRO A 321 16.29 -6.66 -8.69
N ASN A 322 15.30 -7.52 -9.02
CA ASN A 322 15.02 -8.73 -8.24
C ASN A 322 16.22 -9.71 -8.24
N GLY A 323 16.95 -9.79 -9.35
CA GLY A 323 18.17 -10.59 -9.45
C GLY A 323 19.26 -10.04 -8.53
N VAL A 324 19.41 -8.71 -8.46
CA VAL A 324 20.34 -8.05 -7.53
C VAL A 324 19.98 -8.36 -6.08
N ASP A 325 18.73 -8.15 -5.70
CA ASP A 325 18.26 -8.37 -4.33
C ASP A 325 18.44 -9.86 -3.93
N ALA A 326 18.04 -10.80 -4.79
CA ALA A 326 18.20 -12.24 -4.54
C ALA A 326 19.68 -12.67 -4.42
N PHE A 327 20.57 -12.09 -5.24
CA PHE A 327 22.00 -12.35 -5.18
C PHE A 327 22.59 -11.87 -3.85
N PHE A 328 22.33 -10.62 -3.47
CA PHE A 328 22.91 -10.04 -2.25
C PHE A 328 22.27 -10.60 -0.98
N ASP A 329 21.03 -11.05 -1.00
CA ASP A 329 20.39 -11.78 0.10
C ASP A 329 21.13 -13.09 0.43
N ILE A 330 21.59 -13.82 -0.57
CA ILE A 330 22.43 -15.01 -0.36
C ILE A 330 23.86 -14.63 -0.04
N PHE A 331 24.42 -13.65 -0.77
CA PHE A 331 25.80 -13.22 -0.60
C PHE A 331 26.08 -12.78 0.85
N PHE A 332 25.23 -11.96 1.47
CA PHE A 332 25.42 -11.50 2.85
C PHE A 332 25.07 -12.55 3.93
N LYS A 333 24.44 -13.67 3.55
CA LYS A 333 24.36 -14.85 4.42
C LYS A 333 25.67 -15.64 4.44
N LEU A 334 26.40 -15.61 3.35
CA LEU A 334 27.69 -16.28 3.18
C LEU A 334 28.87 -15.41 3.65
N TYR A 335 28.82 -14.13 3.35
CA TYR A 335 29.89 -13.17 3.57
C TYR A 335 29.41 -11.97 4.38
N LYS A 336 30.29 -11.43 5.22
CA LYS A 336 29.99 -10.23 6.04
C LYS A 336 30.34 -8.91 5.35
N ASP A 337 31.03 -8.96 4.22
CA ASP A 337 31.64 -7.79 3.59
C ASP A 337 31.49 -7.86 2.06
N ALA A 338 30.99 -6.77 1.46
CA ALA A 338 30.81 -6.67 0.01
C ALA A 338 32.15 -6.87 -0.77
N ARG A 339 33.29 -6.58 -0.16
CA ARG A 339 34.62 -6.82 -0.76
C ARG A 339 34.87 -8.29 -1.09
N SER A 340 34.12 -9.22 -0.51
CA SER A 340 34.20 -10.65 -0.82
C SER A 340 33.73 -10.99 -2.23
N ILE A 341 33.08 -10.05 -2.95
CA ILE A 341 32.74 -10.17 -4.37
C ILE A 341 34.00 -10.22 -5.27
N GLY A 342 35.16 -9.82 -4.73
CA GLY A 342 36.45 -9.84 -5.43
C GLY A 342 36.64 -8.67 -6.39
N GLY A 343 37.29 -8.94 -7.52
CA GLY A 343 37.57 -7.97 -8.57
C GLY A 343 36.59 -8.00 -9.74
N ALA A 344 35.48 -8.72 -9.62
CA ALA A 344 34.47 -8.83 -10.67
C ALA A 344 33.90 -7.46 -11.03
N LYS A 345 33.87 -7.12 -12.31
CA LYS A 345 33.14 -5.95 -12.84
C LYS A 345 31.64 -6.22 -12.85
N ILE A 346 30.84 -5.18 -12.71
CA ILE A 346 29.38 -5.29 -12.66
C ILE A 346 28.76 -4.65 -13.90
N ALA A 347 27.95 -5.44 -14.62
CA ALA A 347 27.16 -4.94 -15.73
C ALA A 347 25.66 -5.09 -15.41
N VAL A 348 24.86 -4.12 -15.88
CA VAL A 348 23.41 -4.12 -15.68
C VAL A 348 22.68 -3.76 -16.97
N ILE A 349 21.44 -4.28 -17.12
CA ILE A 349 20.65 -4.05 -18.33
C ILE A 349 20.03 -2.66 -18.39
N GLY A 350 19.80 -2.00 -17.24
CA GLY A 350 19.13 -0.70 -17.22
C GLY A 350 19.21 0.04 -15.89
N PRO A 351 18.71 1.31 -15.85
CA PRO A 351 18.87 2.21 -14.70
C PRO A 351 18.22 1.71 -13.40
N GLY A 352 17.10 0.96 -13.49
CA GLY A 352 16.46 0.37 -12.31
C GLY A 352 17.34 -0.68 -11.64
N THR A 353 18.05 -1.49 -12.44
CA THR A 353 19.00 -2.49 -11.95
C THR A 353 20.27 -1.83 -11.40
N GLN A 354 20.74 -0.75 -12.04
CA GLN A 354 21.84 0.06 -11.53
C GLN A 354 21.55 0.59 -10.13
N LYS A 355 20.39 1.25 -9.93
CA LYS A 355 19.96 1.73 -8.61
C LYS A 355 19.89 0.61 -7.56
N ALA A 356 19.55 -0.61 -7.94
CA ALA A 356 19.52 -1.75 -7.03
C ALA A 356 20.93 -2.14 -6.60
N VAL A 357 21.91 -2.15 -7.50
CA VAL A 357 23.32 -2.41 -7.19
C VAL A 357 23.92 -1.31 -6.29
N GLU A 358 23.63 -0.05 -6.60
CA GLU A 358 24.10 1.12 -5.85
C GLU A 358 23.65 1.13 -4.38
N LYS A 359 22.52 0.51 -4.04
CA LYS A 359 22.07 0.32 -2.64
C LYS A 359 23.08 -0.44 -1.79
N PHE A 360 23.89 -1.30 -2.42
CA PHE A 360 24.95 -2.07 -1.76
C PHE A 360 26.31 -1.36 -1.82
N HIS A 361 26.33 -0.08 -2.21
CA HIS A 361 27.52 0.75 -2.35
C HIS A 361 28.56 0.20 -3.35
N LEU A 362 28.05 -0.46 -4.41
CA LEU A 362 28.86 -0.96 -5.52
C LEU A 362 28.61 -0.10 -6.76
N ALA A 363 29.70 0.15 -7.52
CA ALA A 363 29.62 0.83 -8.80
C ALA A 363 29.21 -0.13 -9.91
N VAL A 364 28.57 0.39 -10.93
CA VAL A 364 28.28 -0.33 -12.18
C VAL A 364 29.32 0.07 -13.21
N ASP A 365 30.02 -0.91 -13.77
CA ASP A 365 31.07 -0.69 -14.76
C ASP A 365 30.53 -0.61 -16.19
N LEU A 366 29.39 -1.28 -16.48
CA LEU A 366 28.79 -1.27 -17.80
C LEU A 366 27.26 -1.14 -17.74
N LEU A 367 26.76 -0.08 -18.38
CA LEU A 367 25.34 0.18 -18.62
C LEU A 367 25.16 0.49 -20.13
N PRO A 368 24.28 -0.21 -20.85
CA PRO A 368 24.01 0.07 -22.26
C PRO A 368 23.19 1.36 -22.43
N GLU A 369 23.22 1.95 -23.63
CA GLU A 369 22.38 3.07 -23.99
C GLU A 369 20.93 2.63 -24.31
N ARG A 370 20.78 1.43 -24.88
CA ARG A 370 19.50 0.75 -25.08
C ARG A 370 19.30 -0.31 -24.01
N PHE A 371 18.30 -0.12 -23.16
CA PHE A 371 18.04 -0.94 -21.96
C PHE A 371 17.33 -2.27 -22.30
N VAL A 372 17.89 -3.00 -23.28
CA VAL A 372 17.41 -4.31 -23.75
C VAL A 372 18.58 -5.29 -23.84
N ALA A 373 18.25 -6.60 -23.91
CA ALA A 373 19.24 -7.66 -23.93
C ALA A 373 20.26 -7.49 -25.08
N GLU A 374 19.78 -7.16 -26.26
CA GLU A 374 20.58 -6.92 -27.45
C GLU A 374 21.56 -5.75 -27.24
N GLY A 375 21.08 -4.63 -26.66
CA GLY A 375 21.90 -3.46 -26.35
C GLY A 375 23.02 -3.75 -25.36
N LEU A 376 22.77 -4.62 -24.38
CA LEU A 376 23.81 -5.05 -23.43
C LEU A 376 24.92 -5.86 -24.13
N VAL A 377 24.54 -6.81 -25.00
CA VAL A 377 25.50 -7.62 -25.77
C VAL A 377 26.32 -6.71 -26.70
N GLU A 378 25.70 -5.79 -27.42
CA GLU A 378 26.40 -4.81 -28.27
C GLU A 378 27.40 -3.99 -27.47
N LYS A 379 27.00 -3.46 -26.31
CA LYS A 379 27.86 -2.63 -25.46
C LYS A 379 29.09 -3.38 -24.93
N PHE A 380 28.92 -4.65 -24.56
CA PHE A 380 30.03 -5.51 -24.18
C PHE A 380 31.07 -5.67 -25.29
N VAL A 381 30.60 -5.92 -26.53
CA VAL A 381 31.46 -6.09 -27.71
C VAL A 381 32.20 -4.81 -28.06
N GLU A 382 31.55 -3.66 -27.94
CA GLU A 382 32.13 -2.36 -28.29
C GLU A 382 33.18 -1.87 -27.30
N SER A 383 32.96 -2.09 -25.98
CA SER A 383 33.76 -1.42 -24.95
C SER A 383 34.87 -2.25 -24.34
N GLU A 384 34.65 -3.55 -24.13
CA GLU A 384 35.58 -4.35 -23.29
C GLU A 384 36.12 -5.59 -24.02
N GLY A 385 35.41 -6.10 -25.05
CA GLY A 385 35.65 -7.45 -25.55
C GLY A 385 35.31 -8.50 -24.51
N VAL A 386 34.86 -9.66 -24.93
CA VAL A 386 34.38 -10.70 -24.01
C VAL A 386 35.09 -12.06 -24.22
N GLU A 387 36.01 -12.10 -25.15
CA GLU A 387 36.73 -13.34 -25.48
C GLU A 387 37.49 -13.89 -24.27
N ASN A 388 37.24 -15.13 -23.90
CA ASN A 388 37.79 -15.82 -22.73
C ASN A 388 37.43 -15.20 -21.37
N GLN A 389 36.50 -14.25 -21.30
CA GLN A 389 36.01 -13.71 -20.02
C GLN A 389 35.01 -14.67 -19.39
N THR A 390 35.10 -14.83 -18.08
CA THR A 390 34.13 -15.59 -17.28
C THR A 390 33.05 -14.69 -16.77
N ILE A 391 31.79 -15.00 -17.09
CA ILE A 391 30.63 -14.15 -16.81
C ILE A 391 29.61 -14.90 -15.98
N LEU A 392 29.24 -14.38 -14.82
CA LEU A 392 28.10 -14.84 -14.03
C LEU A 392 26.87 -14.04 -14.44
N LEU A 393 25.94 -14.66 -15.17
CA LEU A 393 24.69 -14.05 -15.61
C LEU A 393 23.56 -14.31 -14.59
N VAL A 394 23.23 -13.31 -13.78
CA VAL A 394 22.17 -13.38 -12.77
C VAL A 394 20.84 -12.99 -13.41
N ARG A 395 19.93 -13.97 -13.54
CA ARG A 395 18.69 -13.82 -14.31
C ARG A 395 17.50 -14.55 -13.68
N PRO A 396 16.23 -14.23 -14.09
CA PRO A 396 15.07 -15.03 -13.75
C PRO A 396 15.11 -16.40 -14.47
N GLU A 397 14.33 -17.36 -13.96
CA GLU A 397 14.19 -18.69 -14.55
C GLU A 397 13.68 -18.63 -15.99
N LYS A 398 12.58 -17.88 -16.21
CA LYS A 398 12.00 -17.69 -17.55
C LYS A 398 12.48 -16.36 -18.14
N THR A 399 13.30 -16.43 -19.17
CA THR A 399 13.74 -15.27 -19.96
C THR A 399 14.30 -15.75 -21.31
N ARG A 400 14.42 -14.84 -22.27
CA ARG A 400 15.04 -15.13 -23.56
C ARG A 400 16.56 -15.31 -23.40
N ASP A 401 17.17 -16.28 -24.06
CA ASP A 401 18.62 -16.59 -23.94
C ASP A 401 19.51 -15.66 -24.77
N ILE A 402 19.07 -14.46 -25.06
CA ILE A 402 19.77 -13.50 -25.94
C ILE A 402 21.14 -13.12 -25.39
N ILE A 403 21.21 -12.79 -24.09
CA ILE A 403 22.47 -12.37 -23.45
C ILE A 403 23.45 -13.54 -23.39
N SER A 404 23.01 -14.68 -22.87
CA SER A 404 23.85 -15.86 -22.73
C SER A 404 24.41 -16.31 -24.06
N LYS A 405 23.54 -16.48 -25.09
CA LYS A 405 23.98 -16.89 -26.46
C LYS A 405 24.86 -15.81 -27.09
N GLY A 406 24.43 -14.56 -27.05
CA GLY A 406 25.17 -13.48 -27.71
C GLY A 406 26.59 -13.28 -27.15
N LEU A 407 26.77 -13.39 -25.83
CA LEU A 407 28.09 -13.33 -25.22
C LEU A 407 28.94 -14.58 -25.48
N SER A 408 28.33 -15.77 -25.44
CA SER A 408 29.02 -17.03 -25.75
C SER A 408 29.48 -17.12 -27.21
N GLU A 409 28.67 -16.62 -28.16
CA GLU A 409 29.05 -16.53 -29.58
C GLU A 409 30.26 -15.58 -29.80
N LYS A 410 30.52 -14.69 -28.88
CA LYS A 410 31.65 -13.76 -28.87
C LYS A 410 32.84 -14.29 -28.06
N GLY A 411 32.80 -15.53 -27.60
CA GLY A 411 33.90 -16.21 -26.94
C GLY A 411 33.89 -16.08 -25.39
N ALA A 412 32.84 -15.57 -24.77
CA ALA A 412 32.71 -15.58 -23.32
C ALA A 412 32.36 -16.97 -22.77
N ILE A 413 32.76 -17.21 -21.52
CA ILE A 413 32.36 -18.40 -20.75
C ILE A 413 31.26 -17.90 -19.80
N VAL A 414 29.99 -18.29 -20.08
CA VAL A 414 28.84 -17.75 -19.35
C VAL A 414 28.22 -18.82 -18.46
N ASP A 415 28.23 -18.59 -17.15
CA ASP A 415 27.47 -19.36 -16.18
C ASP A 415 26.16 -18.63 -15.83
N GLU A 416 25.03 -19.34 -15.90
CA GLU A 416 23.72 -18.78 -15.63
C GLU A 416 23.31 -19.05 -14.19
N ALA A 417 23.19 -17.98 -13.41
CA ALA A 417 22.67 -18.00 -12.05
C ALA A 417 21.18 -17.66 -12.04
N ILE A 418 20.33 -18.68 -11.99
CA ILE A 418 18.88 -18.49 -11.86
C ILE A 418 18.59 -18.01 -10.43
N ALA A 419 18.32 -16.72 -10.29
CA ALA A 419 18.20 -16.07 -8.99
C ALA A 419 16.79 -16.17 -8.40
N TYR A 420 15.77 -16.22 -9.25
CA TYR A 420 14.37 -16.27 -8.83
C TYR A 420 13.48 -16.83 -9.94
N ARG A 421 12.28 -17.22 -9.55
CA ARG A 421 11.19 -17.55 -10.49
C ARG A 421 10.01 -16.60 -10.27
N THR A 422 9.31 -16.33 -11.35
CA THR A 422 8.07 -15.57 -11.34
C THR A 422 6.91 -16.57 -11.43
N VAL A 423 6.01 -16.53 -10.45
CA VAL A 423 4.82 -17.37 -10.41
C VAL A 423 3.57 -16.51 -10.35
N PRO A 424 2.42 -16.96 -10.88
CA PRO A 424 1.17 -16.22 -10.75
C PRO A 424 0.81 -15.99 -9.27
N GLU A 425 0.29 -14.81 -8.95
CA GLU A 425 -0.29 -14.53 -7.64
C GLU A 425 -1.77 -14.90 -7.66
N LEU A 426 -2.16 -15.88 -6.86
CA LEU A 426 -3.52 -16.41 -6.83
C LEU A 426 -4.37 -15.80 -5.71
N GLU A 427 -3.76 -15.09 -4.78
CA GLU A 427 -4.45 -14.46 -3.66
C GLU A 427 -4.80 -13.01 -3.98
N ASP A 428 -6.03 -12.60 -3.67
CA ASP A 428 -6.51 -11.21 -3.74
C ASP A 428 -6.69 -10.61 -2.33
N PRO A 429 -5.60 -10.35 -1.60
CA PRO A 429 -5.69 -9.85 -0.23
C PRO A 429 -6.22 -8.41 -0.16
N THR A 430 -6.16 -7.67 -1.26
CA THR A 430 -6.61 -6.27 -1.35
C THR A 430 -8.08 -6.16 -1.78
N GLY A 431 -8.65 -7.20 -2.36
CA GLY A 431 -9.98 -7.19 -3.00
C GLY A 431 -9.98 -6.47 -4.36
N ALA A 432 -8.80 -6.26 -4.95
CA ALA A 432 -8.65 -5.56 -6.23
C ALA A 432 -9.34 -6.30 -7.38
N VAL A 433 -9.22 -7.63 -7.46
CA VAL A 433 -9.92 -8.47 -8.45
C VAL A 433 -11.44 -8.32 -8.31
N LYS A 434 -11.96 -8.32 -7.08
CA LYS A 434 -13.39 -8.13 -6.83
C LYS A 434 -13.87 -6.77 -7.31
N ARG A 435 -13.11 -5.70 -7.05
CA ARG A 435 -13.45 -4.34 -7.51
C ARG A 435 -13.34 -4.21 -9.02
N PHE A 436 -12.36 -4.86 -9.62
CA PHE A 436 -12.24 -4.93 -11.08
C PHE A 436 -13.49 -5.54 -11.70
N ASN A 437 -13.90 -6.71 -11.22
CA ASN A 437 -15.10 -7.44 -11.71
C ASN A 437 -16.42 -6.68 -11.43
N SER A 438 -16.44 -5.74 -10.47
CA SER A 438 -17.62 -4.89 -10.25
C SER A 438 -17.73 -3.71 -11.23
N GLY A 439 -16.77 -3.54 -12.14
CA GLY A 439 -16.74 -2.45 -13.12
C GLY A 439 -16.38 -1.09 -12.49
N GLU A 440 -15.76 -1.09 -11.31
CA GLU A 440 -15.44 0.14 -10.59
C GLU A 440 -14.10 0.76 -11.02
N ILE A 441 -13.32 0.11 -11.89
CA ILE A 441 -11.97 0.54 -12.26
C ILE A 441 -12.02 1.38 -13.56
N ASP A 442 -11.28 2.47 -13.59
CA ASP A 442 -11.17 3.36 -14.73
C ASP A 442 -9.91 3.06 -15.59
N LEU A 443 -8.82 2.62 -14.93
CA LEU A 443 -7.53 2.44 -15.61
C LEU A 443 -6.71 1.29 -15.01
N VAL A 444 -5.99 0.57 -15.88
CA VAL A 444 -5.00 -0.46 -15.50
C VAL A 444 -3.63 -0.07 -16.04
N THR A 445 -2.59 -0.14 -15.20
CA THR A 445 -1.21 0.16 -15.59
C THR A 445 -0.39 -1.10 -15.79
N PHE A 446 0.42 -1.14 -16.85
CA PHE A 446 1.36 -2.21 -17.15
C PHE A 446 2.79 -1.69 -17.27
N THR A 447 3.70 -2.25 -16.49
CA THR A 447 5.10 -1.82 -16.43
C THR A 447 6.08 -2.81 -17.07
N SER A 448 5.57 -3.87 -17.70
CA SER A 448 6.33 -4.84 -18.50
C SER A 448 5.40 -5.79 -19.23
N SER A 449 5.90 -6.46 -20.29
CA SER A 449 5.16 -7.50 -21.00
C SER A 449 4.72 -8.63 -20.06
N SER A 450 5.56 -9.04 -19.12
CA SER A 450 5.21 -10.09 -18.16
C SER A 450 4.06 -9.72 -17.24
N THR A 451 3.87 -8.43 -16.91
CA THR A 451 2.69 -7.99 -16.12
C THR A 451 1.41 -8.01 -16.95
N VAL A 452 1.50 -7.77 -18.28
CA VAL A 452 0.37 -7.95 -19.21
C VAL A 452 -0.01 -9.42 -19.29
N GLU A 453 0.95 -10.29 -19.61
CA GLU A 453 0.75 -11.73 -19.74
C GLU A 453 0.08 -12.31 -18.50
N SER A 454 0.63 -12.01 -17.30
CA SER A 454 0.09 -12.53 -16.05
C SER A 454 -1.28 -11.94 -15.69
N PHE A 455 -1.57 -10.69 -16.09
CA PHE A 455 -2.89 -10.10 -15.92
C PHE A 455 -3.92 -10.80 -16.81
N MET A 456 -3.58 -11.09 -18.06
CA MET A 456 -4.45 -11.83 -19.00
C MET A 456 -4.67 -13.29 -18.57
N GLU A 457 -3.70 -13.93 -17.89
CA GLU A 457 -3.84 -15.26 -17.30
C GLU A 457 -4.89 -15.32 -16.17
N LEU A 458 -5.30 -14.18 -15.58
CA LEU A 458 -6.37 -14.15 -14.59
C LEU A 458 -7.75 -14.37 -15.19
N ASP A 459 -7.88 -14.41 -16.51
CA ASP A 459 -9.12 -14.63 -17.27
C ASP A 459 -10.28 -13.73 -16.82
N LEU A 460 -9.96 -12.44 -16.57
CA LEU A 460 -10.92 -11.42 -16.15
C LEU A 460 -11.65 -10.86 -17.38
N GLU A 461 -12.95 -10.63 -17.25
CA GLU A 461 -13.69 -9.88 -18.25
C GLU A 461 -13.30 -8.39 -18.16
N ILE A 462 -12.66 -7.86 -19.20
CA ILE A 462 -12.18 -6.48 -19.25
C ILE A 462 -13.24 -5.61 -19.91
N PRO A 463 -13.92 -4.70 -19.17
CA PRO A 463 -14.89 -3.80 -19.75
C PRO A 463 -14.27 -2.80 -20.74
N ASP A 464 -15.02 -2.45 -21.80
CA ASP A 464 -14.57 -1.55 -22.88
C ASP A 464 -14.17 -0.14 -22.41
N HIS A 465 -14.63 0.29 -21.23
CA HIS A 465 -14.33 1.62 -20.69
C HIS A 465 -12.98 1.69 -19.94
N ILE A 466 -12.34 0.56 -19.72
CA ILE A 466 -11.06 0.52 -18.97
C ILE A 466 -9.92 0.99 -19.87
N VAL A 467 -9.26 2.04 -19.43
CA VAL A 467 -8.05 2.60 -20.06
C VAL A 467 -6.83 1.73 -19.73
N MET A 468 -6.06 1.33 -20.74
CA MET A 468 -4.82 0.59 -20.55
C MET A 468 -3.61 1.48 -20.72
N ALA A 469 -2.83 1.64 -19.65
CA ALA A 469 -1.62 2.45 -19.65
C ALA A 469 -0.37 1.58 -19.63
N SER A 470 0.53 1.78 -20.58
CA SER A 470 1.78 1.04 -20.73
C SER A 470 3.02 1.91 -20.50
N ILE A 471 4.06 1.29 -19.93
CA ILE A 471 5.34 1.95 -19.67
C ILE A 471 6.16 2.20 -20.94
N GLY A 472 5.75 1.64 -22.08
CA GLY A 472 6.47 1.84 -23.33
C GLY A 472 6.15 0.82 -24.42
N PRO A 473 6.75 0.94 -25.60
CA PRO A 473 6.30 0.29 -26.83
C PRO A 473 6.27 -1.24 -26.79
N VAL A 474 7.23 -1.87 -26.13
CA VAL A 474 7.26 -3.36 -26.01
C VAL A 474 6.08 -3.86 -25.19
N THR A 475 5.71 -3.14 -24.14
CA THR A 475 4.54 -3.46 -23.30
C THR A 475 3.24 -3.21 -24.07
N SER A 476 3.16 -2.12 -24.84
CA SER A 476 2.02 -1.80 -25.71
C SER A 476 1.82 -2.87 -26.78
N GLU A 477 2.90 -3.35 -27.40
CA GLU A 477 2.81 -4.43 -28.39
C GLU A 477 2.28 -5.72 -27.77
N THR A 478 2.67 -6.00 -26.52
CA THR A 478 2.12 -7.16 -25.79
C THR A 478 0.62 -7.00 -25.53
N ILE A 479 0.15 -5.81 -25.10
CA ILE A 479 -1.29 -5.55 -24.94
C ILE A 479 -2.04 -5.80 -26.24
N ARG A 480 -1.53 -5.27 -27.38
CA ARG A 480 -2.13 -5.47 -28.71
C ARG A 480 -2.15 -6.94 -29.15
N SER A 481 -1.16 -7.74 -28.76
CA SER A 481 -1.13 -9.17 -29.09
C SER A 481 -2.28 -9.97 -28.44
N TYR A 482 -2.86 -9.45 -27.34
CA TYR A 482 -4.05 -9.99 -26.69
C TYR A 482 -5.38 -9.38 -27.21
N GLY A 483 -5.32 -8.51 -28.23
CA GLY A 483 -6.50 -7.92 -28.88
C GLY A 483 -7.03 -6.65 -28.23
N TYR A 484 -6.25 -5.99 -27.35
CA TYR A 484 -6.58 -4.74 -26.72
C TYR A 484 -5.72 -3.59 -27.25
N GLU A 485 -6.16 -2.35 -27.03
CA GLU A 485 -5.34 -1.16 -27.33
C GLU A 485 -4.59 -0.68 -26.08
N ALA A 486 -3.41 -0.11 -26.29
CA ALA A 486 -2.72 0.65 -25.27
C ALA A 486 -3.10 2.12 -25.45
N ASP A 487 -4.07 2.59 -24.65
CA ASP A 487 -4.64 3.93 -24.75
C ASP A 487 -3.63 5.00 -24.35
N ILE A 488 -2.74 4.67 -23.42
CA ILE A 488 -1.67 5.53 -22.90
C ILE A 488 -0.35 4.77 -23.03
N GLU A 489 0.64 5.41 -23.66
CA GLU A 489 2.01 4.93 -23.72
C GLU A 489 2.96 6.03 -23.23
N ALA A 490 3.83 5.68 -22.26
CA ALA A 490 4.82 6.62 -21.74
C ALA A 490 5.87 6.97 -22.81
N GLU A 491 6.28 8.22 -22.86
CA GLU A 491 7.31 8.72 -23.80
C GLU A 491 8.67 8.07 -23.54
N GLU A 492 9.02 7.91 -22.26
CA GLU A 492 10.19 7.19 -21.80
C GLU A 492 9.77 5.98 -20.96
N SER A 493 10.45 4.85 -21.11
CA SER A 493 10.15 3.61 -20.38
C SER A 493 10.54 3.69 -18.91
N ASN A 494 9.93 4.64 -18.16
CA ASN A 494 10.13 4.83 -16.73
C ASN A 494 8.83 5.25 -16.03
N ILE A 495 8.81 5.10 -14.68
CA ILE A 495 7.62 5.40 -13.88
C ILE A 495 7.21 6.88 -13.92
N PRO A 496 8.13 7.86 -13.80
CA PRO A 496 7.74 9.27 -13.92
C PRO A 496 7.00 9.57 -15.22
N SER A 497 7.54 9.16 -16.37
CA SER A 497 6.93 9.41 -17.69
C SER A 497 5.57 8.73 -17.84
N LEU A 498 5.39 7.52 -17.26
CA LEU A 498 4.07 6.87 -17.26
C LEU A 498 3.04 7.66 -16.45
N VAL A 499 3.44 8.19 -15.29
CA VAL A 499 2.55 9.02 -14.45
C VAL A 499 2.20 10.31 -15.16
N ASP A 500 3.16 10.96 -15.81
CA ASP A 500 2.94 12.20 -16.57
C ASP A 500 1.97 11.96 -17.74
N ALA A 501 2.14 10.86 -18.49
CA ALA A 501 1.23 10.50 -19.58
C ALA A 501 -0.21 10.21 -19.09
N ILE A 502 -0.36 9.56 -17.93
CA ILE A 502 -1.68 9.34 -17.33
C ILE A 502 -2.32 10.66 -16.90
N ASP A 503 -1.54 11.57 -16.32
CA ASP A 503 -2.03 12.87 -15.88
C ASP A 503 -2.49 13.73 -17.07
N GLU A 504 -1.73 13.73 -18.14
CA GLU A 504 -2.03 14.47 -19.38
C GLU A 504 -3.32 13.93 -20.03
N TYR A 505 -3.45 12.62 -20.16
CA TYR A 505 -4.67 11.97 -20.68
C TYR A 505 -5.94 12.41 -19.95
N TYR A 506 -5.92 12.43 -18.60
CA TYR A 506 -7.10 12.84 -17.84
C TYR A 506 -7.31 14.36 -17.79
N LYS A 507 -6.29 15.18 -18.02
CA LYS A 507 -6.46 16.62 -18.20
C LYS A 507 -7.17 16.93 -19.51
N GLU A 508 -6.75 16.31 -20.61
CA GLU A 508 -7.39 16.46 -21.92
C GLU A 508 -8.86 16.04 -21.93
N LEU A 509 -9.22 14.99 -21.18
CA LEU A 509 -10.61 14.56 -21.04
C LEU A 509 -11.50 15.52 -20.23
N ASN A 510 -10.91 16.37 -19.39
CA ASN A 510 -11.64 17.31 -18.55
C ASN A 510 -11.72 18.72 -19.15
N GLU A 511 -11.01 18.99 -20.25
CA GLU A 511 -11.11 20.20 -21.07
C GLU A 511 -12.25 20.09 -22.11
#